data_041c32e1a1b079a0a20e7bf4c111f532
#
_entry.id   041c32e1a1b079a0a20e7bf4c111f532
#
_cell.length_a   1.000
_cell.length_b   1.000
_cell.length_c   1.000
_cell.angle_alpha   90.00
_cell.angle_beta   90.00
_cell.angle_gamma   90.00
#
_symmetry.space_group_name_H-M   'P 1'
#
loop_
_entity.id
_entity.type
_entity.pdbx_description
1 polymer ?
#
loop_
_entity_poly.entity_id
_entity_poly.type
_entity_poly.pdbx_seq_one_letter_code
_entity_poly.pdbx_strand_id
1 'polypeptide(L)'
;MVNQKHWFDSIHKDNPPKFIMFGVTDKQKKLIGVCGLTYIDWKNRHCEISIILYKTKWQSSKEAKEVISILTNYGFGELNMHRLWVEIFDTIPENMKLFESMNFQKEGIMREKLWRERKWHDSFIYSKLVSDKI
;
A
#
# COMPACT_ATOMS: atom_id res chain seq x y z
N MET A 1 -3.47 21.62 -19.36
CA MET A 1 -3.52 21.62 -17.89
C MET A 1 -4.77 20.86 -17.45
N VAL A 2 -4.58 19.73 -16.74
CA VAL A 2 -5.73 18.98 -16.24
C VAL A 2 -6.34 19.78 -15.11
N ASN A 3 -7.62 20.11 -15.25
CA ASN A 3 -8.36 20.79 -14.22
C ASN A 3 -8.46 19.87 -12.99
N GLN A 4 -7.99 20.31 -11.82
CA GLN A 4 -8.06 19.53 -10.59
C GLN A 4 -9.46 19.04 -10.26
N LYS A 5 -10.48 19.83 -10.59
CA LYS A 5 -11.87 19.44 -10.38
C LYS A 5 -12.24 18.24 -11.26
N HIS A 6 -11.78 18.21 -12.51
CA HIS A 6 -12.02 17.08 -13.41
C HIS A 6 -11.35 15.81 -12.90
N TRP A 7 -10.12 15.93 -12.41
CA TRP A 7 -9.40 14.80 -11.84
C TRP A 7 -10.12 14.27 -10.59
N PHE A 8 -10.50 15.18 -9.71
CA PHE A 8 -11.23 14.83 -8.48
C PHE A 8 -12.56 14.15 -8.81
N ASP A 9 -13.33 14.73 -9.75
CA ASP A 9 -14.60 14.18 -10.17
C ASP A 9 -14.43 12.80 -10.82
N SER A 10 -13.35 12.58 -11.59
CA SER A 10 -13.10 11.28 -12.23
C SER A 10 -12.82 10.19 -11.20
N ILE A 11 -12.10 10.51 -10.10
CA ILE A 11 -11.84 9.57 -9.02
C ILE A 11 -13.15 9.22 -8.30
N HIS A 12 -13.98 10.21 -8.02
CA HIS A 12 -15.22 10.01 -7.29
C HIS A 12 -16.38 9.50 -8.12
N LYS A 13 -16.27 9.56 -9.46
CA LYS A 13 -17.28 9.01 -10.36
C LYS A 13 -17.26 7.50 -10.44
N ASP A 14 -16.14 6.86 -10.09
CA ASP A 14 -16.07 5.41 -10.07
C ASP A 14 -16.98 4.89 -8.95
N ASN A 15 -17.96 4.12 -9.34
CA ASN A 15 -18.87 3.48 -8.41
C ASN A 15 -18.92 1.98 -8.72
N PRO A 16 -18.24 1.13 -7.95
CA PRO A 16 -17.51 1.46 -6.72
C PRO A 16 -16.14 2.12 -6.98
N PRO A 17 -15.54 2.77 -5.96
CA PRO A 17 -14.27 3.50 -6.14
C PRO A 17 -13.09 2.57 -6.41
N LYS A 18 -12.07 3.09 -7.12
CA LYS A 18 -10.80 2.39 -7.35
C LYS A 18 -9.74 2.72 -6.30
N PHE A 19 -9.93 3.80 -5.56
CA PHE A 19 -8.97 4.30 -4.57
C PHE A 19 -9.71 4.66 -3.29
N ILE A 20 -9.24 4.15 -2.16
CA ILE A 20 -9.75 4.50 -0.84
C ILE A 20 -8.55 4.90 -0.01
N MET A 21 -8.47 6.18 0.37
CA MET A 21 -7.28 6.73 1.04
C MET A 21 -7.66 7.31 2.40
N PHE A 22 -6.72 7.20 3.34
CA PHE A 22 -6.86 7.68 4.71
C PHE A 22 -5.63 8.46 5.12
N GLY A 23 -5.82 9.46 5.99
CA GLY A 23 -4.71 10.11 6.68
C GLY A 23 -4.26 9.27 7.87
N VAL A 24 -2.95 9.22 8.09
CA VAL A 24 -2.37 8.58 9.29
C VAL A 24 -1.95 9.68 10.25
N THR A 25 -2.43 9.60 11.47
CA THR A 25 -2.09 10.59 12.51
C THR A 25 -1.39 9.93 13.68
N ASP A 26 -0.54 10.71 14.38
CA ASP A 26 0.06 10.27 15.63
C ASP A 26 -0.91 10.46 16.82
N LYS A 27 -0.45 10.16 18.04
CA LYS A 27 -1.27 10.28 19.24
C LYS A 27 -1.69 11.73 19.52
N GLN A 28 -0.96 12.71 19.02
CA GLN A 28 -1.28 14.12 19.14
C GLN A 28 -2.16 14.63 18.00
N LYS A 29 -2.69 13.72 17.18
CA LYS A 29 -3.52 14.00 15.99
C LYS A 29 -2.79 14.78 14.90
N LYS A 30 -1.46 14.74 14.90
CA LYS A 30 -0.66 15.32 13.82
C LYS A 30 -0.58 14.35 12.64
N LEU A 31 -0.80 14.85 11.43
CA LEU A 31 -0.71 14.03 10.21
C LEU A 31 0.74 13.60 9.98
N ILE A 32 0.99 12.29 9.91
CA ILE A 32 2.31 11.72 9.70
C ILE A 32 2.43 10.95 8.40
N GLY A 33 1.34 10.82 7.66
CA GLY A 33 1.37 10.13 6.38
C GLY A 33 -0.03 9.90 5.82
N VAL A 34 -0.06 9.19 4.70
CA VAL A 34 -1.30 8.74 4.06
C VAL A 34 -1.17 7.26 3.76
N CYS A 35 -2.30 6.58 3.75
CA CYS A 35 -2.35 5.17 3.41
C CYS A 35 -3.67 4.84 2.76
N GLY A 36 -3.76 3.67 2.16
CA GLY A 36 -5.02 3.26 1.57
C GLY A 36 -4.90 2.00 0.75
N LEU A 37 -6.00 1.71 0.07
CA LEU A 37 -6.10 0.63 -0.89
C LEU A 37 -6.33 1.24 -2.26
N THR A 38 -5.49 0.86 -3.21
CA THR A 38 -5.44 1.47 -4.54
C THR A 38 -5.62 0.42 -5.62
N TYR A 39 -5.94 0.87 -6.82
CA TYR A 39 -6.15 -0.01 -7.98
C TYR A 39 -7.10 -1.17 -7.64
N ILE A 40 -8.22 -0.85 -6.99
CA ILE A 40 -9.17 -1.86 -6.53
C ILE A 40 -9.88 -2.48 -7.73
N ASP A 41 -9.73 -3.80 -7.88
CA ASP A 41 -10.45 -4.59 -8.86
C ASP A 41 -11.56 -5.35 -8.12
N TRP A 42 -12.76 -4.83 -8.20
CA TRP A 42 -13.90 -5.40 -7.49
C TRP A 42 -14.36 -6.74 -8.05
N LYS A 43 -14.18 -6.93 -9.35
CA LYS A 43 -14.56 -8.18 -9.99
C LYS A 43 -13.63 -9.32 -9.57
N ASN A 44 -12.32 -9.08 -9.64
CA ASN A 44 -11.32 -10.10 -9.31
C ASN A 44 -10.89 -10.04 -7.84
N ARG A 45 -11.39 -9.07 -7.10
CA ARG A 45 -11.25 -8.95 -5.65
C ARG A 45 -9.80 -8.85 -5.19
N HIS A 46 -9.05 -7.93 -5.79
CA HIS A 46 -7.70 -7.61 -5.34
C HIS A 46 -7.45 -6.10 -5.37
N CYS A 47 -6.49 -5.67 -4.59
CA CYS A 47 -6.04 -4.27 -4.59
C CYS A 47 -4.63 -4.17 -4.06
N GLU A 48 -4.02 -3.00 -4.28
CA GLU A 48 -2.68 -2.66 -3.79
C GLU A 48 -2.78 -1.93 -2.46
N ILE A 49 -1.90 -2.28 -1.53
CA ILE A 49 -1.70 -1.52 -0.30
C ILE A 49 -0.75 -0.36 -0.60
N SER A 50 -1.16 0.85 -0.27
CA SER A 50 -0.35 2.06 -0.41
C SER A 50 -0.12 2.68 0.96
N ILE A 51 1.16 2.90 1.32
CA ILE A 51 1.53 3.53 2.58
C ILE A 51 2.66 4.51 2.30
N ILE A 52 2.44 5.78 2.63
CA ILE A 52 3.45 6.82 2.52
C ILE A 52 3.53 7.51 3.89
N LEU A 53 4.59 7.23 4.63
CA LEU A 53 4.87 7.89 5.89
C LEU A 53 5.95 8.95 5.66
N TYR A 54 5.73 10.14 6.19
CA TYR A 54 6.54 11.31 5.83
C TYR A 54 7.96 11.31 6.40
N LYS A 55 8.20 10.54 7.46
CA LYS A 55 9.52 10.44 8.07
C LYS A 55 10.01 9.00 8.06
N THR A 56 11.30 8.83 7.79
CA THR A 56 11.95 7.52 7.75
C THR A 56 11.73 6.73 9.05
N LYS A 57 11.70 7.40 10.20
CA LYS A 57 11.50 6.75 11.49
C LYS A 57 10.17 6.02 11.61
N TRP A 58 9.17 6.37 10.81
CA TRP A 58 7.87 5.72 10.83
C TRP A 58 7.83 4.47 9.95
N GLN A 59 8.73 4.38 8.96
CA GLN A 59 8.81 3.22 8.08
C GLN A 59 9.39 2.05 8.88
N SER A 60 8.89 0.84 8.67
CA SER A 60 9.26 -0.37 9.41
C SER A 60 9.06 -0.28 10.94
N SER A 61 8.32 0.70 11.40
CA SER A 61 8.03 0.91 12.82
C SER A 61 6.80 0.10 13.27
N LYS A 62 6.53 0.16 14.58
CA LYS A 62 5.30 -0.40 15.15
C LYS A 62 4.06 0.26 14.52
N GLU A 63 4.14 1.56 14.24
CA GLU A 63 3.07 2.32 13.62
C GLU A 63 2.80 1.83 12.20
N ALA A 64 3.86 1.53 11.44
CA ALA A 64 3.72 0.98 10.09
C ALA A 64 3.03 -0.39 10.14
N LYS A 65 3.39 -1.25 11.08
CA LYS A 65 2.74 -2.55 11.27
C LYS A 65 1.26 -2.40 11.59
N GLU A 66 0.93 -1.44 12.44
CA GLU A 66 -0.46 -1.14 12.79
C GLU A 66 -1.27 -0.70 11.56
N VAL A 67 -0.71 0.19 10.75
CA VAL A 67 -1.35 0.64 9.52
C VAL A 67 -1.58 -0.53 8.56
N ILE A 68 -0.57 -1.36 8.35
CA ILE A 68 -0.69 -2.53 7.47
C ILE A 68 -1.78 -3.47 7.99
N SER A 69 -1.82 -3.71 9.29
CA SER A 69 -2.82 -4.57 9.91
C SER A 69 -4.24 -4.02 9.69
N ILE A 70 -4.43 -2.73 9.90
CA ILE A 70 -5.73 -2.08 9.70
C ILE A 70 -6.16 -2.18 8.24
N LEU A 71 -5.27 -1.87 7.30
CA LEU A 71 -5.59 -1.95 5.88
C LEU A 71 -5.88 -3.39 5.44
N THR A 72 -5.13 -4.35 5.96
CA THR A 72 -5.33 -5.77 5.65
C THR A 72 -6.71 -6.23 6.13
N ASN A 73 -7.05 -5.92 7.39
CA ASN A 73 -8.34 -6.27 7.96
C ASN A 73 -9.50 -5.59 7.22
N TYR A 74 -9.32 -4.33 6.86
CA TYR A 74 -10.32 -3.57 6.11
C TYR A 74 -10.51 -4.16 4.70
N GLY A 75 -9.41 -4.45 4.01
CA GLY A 75 -9.47 -5.01 2.65
C GLY A 75 -10.13 -6.37 2.62
N PHE A 76 -9.72 -7.28 3.49
CA PHE A 76 -10.30 -8.62 3.52
C PHE A 76 -11.71 -8.65 4.13
N GLY A 77 -11.92 -7.90 5.21
CA GLY A 77 -13.17 -7.95 5.96
C GLY A 77 -14.28 -7.10 5.37
N GLU A 78 -14.03 -5.80 5.23
CA GLU A 78 -15.07 -4.86 4.79
C GLU A 78 -15.23 -4.83 3.27
N LEU A 79 -14.13 -4.86 2.52
CA LEU A 79 -14.18 -4.79 1.06
C LEU A 79 -14.30 -6.15 0.39
N ASN A 80 -14.21 -7.23 1.17
CA ASN A 80 -14.32 -8.60 0.65
C ASN A 80 -13.25 -8.93 -0.41
N MET A 81 -12.03 -8.38 -0.25
CA MET A 81 -10.93 -8.70 -1.14
C MET A 81 -10.44 -10.13 -0.88
N HIS A 82 -9.94 -10.76 -1.92
CA HIS A 82 -9.33 -12.08 -1.86
C HIS A 82 -7.80 -11.97 -1.78
N ARG A 83 -7.23 -10.93 -2.38
CA ARG A 83 -5.80 -10.75 -2.54
C ARG A 83 -5.42 -9.29 -2.31
N LEU A 84 -4.40 -9.08 -1.49
CA LEU A 84 -3.77 -7.76 -1.30
C LEU A 84 -2.32 -7.87 -1.74
N TRP A 85 -1.81 -6.84 -2.43
CA TRP A 85 -0.42 -6.84 -2.89
C TRP A 85 0.23 -5.48 -2.63
N VAL A 86 1.55 -5.46 -2.67
CA VAL A 86 2.34 -4.25 -2.46
C VAL A 86 3.60 -4.33 -3.31
N GLU A 87 4.03 -3.20 -3.85
CA GLU A 87 5.31 -3.06 -4.53
C GLU A 87 6.30 -2.38 -3.60
N ILE A 88 7.46 -2.99 -3.40
CA ILE A 88 8.49 -2.51 -2.49
C ILE A 88 9.78 -2.31 -3.27
N PHE A 89 10.38 -1.11 -3.17
CA PHE A 89 11.66 -0.83 -3.82
C PHE A 89 12.82 -1.20 -2.91
N ASP A 90 13.96 -1.58 -3.51
CA ASP A 90 15.13 -2.02 -2.77
C ASP A 90 15.85 -0.89 -2.02
N THR A 91 15.41 0.35 -2.23
CA THR A 91 15.94 1.53 -1.53
C THR A 91 15.69 1.51 -0.02
N ILE A 92 14.70 0.75 0.43
CA ILE A 92 14.37 0.58 1.86
C ILE A 92 14.18 -0.91 2.14
N PRO A 93 15.30 -1.67 2.34
CA PRO A 93 15.22 -3.12 2.55
C PRO A 93 14.38 -3.54 3.76
N GLU A 94 14.27 -2.67 4.76
CA GLU A 94 13.49 -2.92 5.98
C GLU A 94 12.02 -3.15 5.68
N ASN A 95 11.50 -2.54 4.61
CA ASN A 95 10.10 -2.71 4.22
C ASN A 95 9.80 -4.15 3.78
N MET A 96 10.77 -4.83 3.16
CA MET A 96 10.59 -6.23 2.79
C MET A 96 10.42 -7.10 4.05
N LYS A 97 11.29 -6.89 5.04
CA LYS A 97 11.20 -7.61 6.31
C LYS A 97 9.88 -7.33 7.03
N LEU A 98 9.43 -6.07 6.96
CA LEU A 98 8.19 -5.66 7.58
C LEU A 98 7.00 -6.45 7.02
N PHE A 99 6.85 -6.49 5.70
CA PHE A 99 5.76 -7.21 5.07
C PHE A 99 5.88 -8.72 5.23
N GLU A 100 7.10 -9.27 5.18
CA GLU A 100 7.33 -10.67 5.45
C GLU A 100 6.90 -11.05 6.88
N SER A 101 7.19 -10.17 7.85
CA SER A 101 6.78 -10.38 9.26
C SER A 101 5.26 -10.38 9.43
N MET A 102 4.54 -9.82 8.47
CA MET A 102 3.08 -9.78 8.47
C MET A 102 2.46 -10.80 7.51
N ASN A 103 3.25 -11.79 7.15
CA ASN A 103 2.83 -12.94 6.36
C ASN A 103 2.52 -12.65 4.89
N PHE A 104 3.15 -11.60 4.35
CA PHE A 104 3.15 -11.38 2.91
C PHE A 104 4.26 -12.21 2.27
N GLN A 105 3.99 -12.75 1.09
CA GLN A 105 4.92 -13.61 0.36
C GLN A 105 5.44 -12.89 -0.88
N LYS A 106 6.75 -13.00 -1.12
CA LYS A 106 7.36 -12.47 -2.34
C LYS A 106 6.90 -13.27 -3.55
N GLU A 107 6.39 -12.58 -4.55
CA GLU A 107 5.94 -13.22 -5.78
C GLU A 107 6.90 -12.99 -6.94
N GLY A 108 7.63 -11.89 -6.95
CA GLY A 108 8.51 -11.61 -8.06
C GLY A 108 9.36 -10.38 -7.86
N ILE A 109 10.25 -10.18 -8.82
CA ILE A 109 11.19 -9.07 -8.86
C ILE A 109 11.03 -8.39 -10.22
N MET A 110 10.82 -7.07 -10.21
CA MET A 110 10.92 -6.26 -11.41
C MET A 110 12.29 -5.63 -11.45
N ARG A 111 13.16 -6.20 -12.27
CA ARG A 111 14.55 -5.78 -12.33
C ARG A 111 14.67 -4.40 -12.93
N GLU A 112 15.49 -3.55 -12.28
CA GLU A 112 15.86 -2.21 -12.76
C GLU A 112 14.67 -1.35 -13.16
N LYS A 113 13.65 -1.33 -12.31
CA LYS A 113 12.41 -0.61 -12.57
C LYS A 113 12.49 0.86 -12.20
N LEU A 114 13.32 1.22 -11.20
CA LEU A 114 13.38 2.57 -10.66
C LEU A 114 14.76 3.19 -10.89
N TRP A 115 14.81 4.37 -11.51
CA TRP A 115 16.03 5.18 -11.62
C TRP A 115 16.04 6.20 -10.50
N ARG A 116 16.97 6.07 -9.56
CA ARG A 116 17.12 7.00 -8.43
C ARG A 116 18.57 7.03 -7.98
N GLU A 117 19.07 8.21 -7.62
CA GLU A 117 20.44 8.40 -7.14
C GLU A 117 21.47 7.85 -8.12
N ARG A 118 21.24 8.10 -9.41
CA ARG A 118 22.13 7.71 -10.51
C ARG A 118 22.34 6.21 -10.63
N LYS A 119 21.35 5.43 -10.19
CA LYS A 119 21.45 3.98 -10.34
C LYS A 119 20.07 3.35 -10.49
N TRP A 120 20.05 2.18 -11.11
CA TRP A 120 18.84 1.39 -11.25
C TRP A 120 18.56 0.59 -9.99
N HIS A 121 17.31 0.56 -9.60
CA HIS A 121 16.84 -0.19 -8.44
C HIS A 121 15.77 -1.18 -8.85
N ASP A 122 15.77 -2.32 -8.19
CA ASP A 122 14.74 -3.33 -8.38
C ASP A 122 13.51 -3.01 -7.55
N SER A 123 12.37 -3.53 -7.97
CA SER A 123 11.20 -3.56 -7.12
C SER A 123 10.74 -5.00 -6.91
N PHE A 124 10.09 -5.23 -5.79
CA PHE A 124 9.63 -6.54 -5.35
C PHE A 124 8.13 -6.52 -5.16
N ILE A 125 7.45 -7.55 -5.64
CA ILE A 125 6.02 -7.70 -5.46
C ILE A 125 5.79 -8.70 -4.34
N TYR A 126 5.04 -8.28 -3.33
CA TYR A 126 4.60 -9.10 -2.21
C TYR A 126 3.08 -9.17 -2.19
N SER A 127 2.55 -10.28 -1.76
CA SER A 127 1.10 -10.45 -1.68
C SER A 127 0.68 -11.25 -0.46
N LYS A 128 -0.59 -11.09 -0.12
CA LYS A 128 -1.23 -11.88 0.91
C LYS A 128 -2.62 -12.26 0.42
N LEU A 129 -2.96 -13.53 0.55
CA LEU A 129 -4.30 -14.02 0.25
C LEU A 129 -5.12 -14.06 1.55
N VAL A 130 -6.44 -13.96 1.43
CA VAL A 130 -7.33 -14.02 2.59
C VAL A 130 -7.16 -15.31 3.40
N SER A 131 -6.74 -16.38 2.74
CA SER A 131 -6.48 -17.68 3.39
C SER A 131 -5.10 -17.77 4.06
N ASP A 132 -4.20 -16.82 3.83
CA ASP A 132 -2.90 -16.83 4.46
C ASP A 132 -3.04 -16.43 5.93
N LYS A 133 -2.64 -17.32 6.81
CA LYS A 133 -2.74 -17.08 8.26
C LYS A 133 -1.60 -16.19 8.74
N ILE A 134 -1.91 -15.41 9.73
CA ILE A 134 -0.93 -14.60 10.44
C ILE A 134 -0.17 -15.50 11.42
#